data_5557e76170e278c343f253eb839773e4
#
_entry.id   5557e76170e278c343f253eb839773e4
#
_cell.length_a   1.000
_cell.length_b   1.000
_cell.length_c   1.000
_cell.angle_alpha   90.00
_cell.angle_beta   90.00
_cell.angle_gamma   90.00
#
_symmetry.space_group_name_H-M   'P 1'
#
loop_
_entity.id
_entity.type
_entity.pdbx_description
1 polymer ?
#
loop_
_entity_poly.entity_id
_entity_poly.type
_entity_poly.pdbx_seq_one_letter_code
_entity_poly.pdbx_strand_id
1 'polypeptide(L)'
;MDGVGDLPHPDLAGSTPLEAAITPNLDTLAKNGIMGQVISVGKGIAPESDIAVFNMLGYKFQHSDYAGRGVIEAIGIGIDFKDGDLALRGNFATLDDEGKII
;
A
#
# COMPACT_ATOMS: atom_id res chain seq x y z
N MET A 1 8.24 5.41 4.66
CA MET A 1 7.36 4.36 5.25
C MET A 1 6.04 4.42 4.50
N ASP A 2 5.50 3.28 4.12
CA ASP A 2 4.23 3.16 3.41
C ASP A 2 3.20 2.47 4.32
N GLY A 3 1.92 2.92 4.24
CA GLY A 3 0.81 2.31 4.97
C GLY A 3 0.79 2.49 6.50
N VAL A 4 1.56 3.43 7.05
CA VAL A 4 1.62 3.68 8.52
C VAL A 4 0.80 4.90 8.97
N GLY A 5 0.29 5.69 8.03
CA GLY A 5 -0.60 6.81 8.33
C GLY A 5 -1.97 6.32 8.76
N ASP A 6 -2.50 6.87 9.84
CA ASP A 6 -3.83 6.56 10.34
C ASP A 6 -4.42 7.77 11.09
N LEU A 7 -5.69 7.67 11.44
CA LEU A 7 -6.39 8.68 12.22
C LEU A 7 -6.20 8.45 13.73
N PRO A 8 -6.33 9.52 14.55
CA PRO A 8 -6.38 9.38 16.00
C PRO A 8 -7.50 8.44 16.44
N HIS A 9 -7.22 7.56 17.42
CA HIS A 9 -8.17 6.57 17.92
C HIS A 9 -8.53 6.83 19.39
N PRO A 10 -9.81 6.72 19.79
CA PRO A 10 -10.25 6.95 21.17
C PRO A 10 -9.52 6.07 22.20
N ASP A 11 -9.31 4.78 21.89
CA ASP A 11 -8.63 3.84 22.78
C ASP A 11 -7.14 4.13 22.96
N LEU A 12 -6.59 5.00 22.13
CA LEU A 12 -5.20 5.47 22.22
C LEU A 12 -5.12 6.91 22.77
N ALA A 13 -6.11 7.30 23.56
CA ALA A 13 -6.20 8.65 24.13
C ALA A 13 -6.13 9.78 23.08
N GLY A 14 -6.66 9.53 21.88
CA GLY A 14 -6.67 10.48 20.78
C GLY A 14 -5.35 10.56 19.99
N SER A 15 -4.42 9.64 20.21
CA SER A 15 -3.20 9.51 19.42
C SER A 15 -3.45 8.59 18.21
N THR A 16 -2.65 8.78 17.16
CA THR A 16 -2.57 7.80 16.07
C THR A 16 -1.85 6.54 16.54
N PRO A 17 -2.05 5.38 15.89
CA PRO A 17 -1.31 4.16 16.22
C PRO A 17 0.21 4.34 16.19
N LEU A 18 0.73 5.13 15.25
CA LEU A 18 2.17 5.40 15.17
C LEU A 18 2.68 6.28 16.32
N GLU A 19 1.90 7.26 16.76
CA GLU A 19 2.23 8.08 17.93
C GLU A 19 2.20 7.29 19.24
N ALA A 20 1.29 6.31 19.34
CA ALA A 20 1.17 5.44 20.51
C ALA A 20 2.21 4.30 20.53
N ALA A 21 2.82 3.98 19.40
CA ALA A 21 3.80 2.90 19.29
C ALA A 21 5.15 3.30 19.92
N ILE A 22 5.84 2.33 20.51
CA ILE A 22 7.19 2.52 21.03
C ILE A 22 8.19 2.31 19.90
N THR A 23 8.65 3.40 19.28
CA THR A 23 9.49 3.37 18.06
C THR A 23 10.80 4.13 18.21
N PRO A 24 11.67 3.81 19.20
CA PRO A 24 12.83 4.65 19.56
C PRO A 24 13.83 4.86 18.42
N ASN A 25 13.99 3.88 17.53
CA ASN A 25 14.88 4.02 16.37
C ASN A 25 14.28 4.94 15.30
N LEU A 26 12.98 4.81 15.00
CA LEU A 26 12.30 5.70 14.07
C LEU A 26 12.23 7.13 14.62
N ASP A 27 11.97 7.29 15.90
CA ASP A 27 11.94 8.59 16.58
C ASP A 27 13.30 9.29 16.49
N THR A 28 14.37 8.53 16.67
CA THR A 28 15.72 9.05 16.51
C THR A 28 16.02 9.48 15.09
N LEU A 29 15.60 8.71 14.10
CA LEU A 29 15.76 9.06 12.68
C LEU A 29 14.93 10.30 12.33
N ALA A 30 13.68 10.35 12.78
CA ALA A 30 12.81 11.50 12.55
C ALA A 30 13.36 12.79 13.18
N LYS A 31 13.89 12.70 14.42
CA LYS A 31 14.46 13.84 15.12
C LYS A 31 15.72 14.39 14.45
N ASN A 32 16.53 13.53 13.86
CA ASN A 32 17.81 13.91 13.26
C ASN A 32 17.74 14.09 11.74
N GLY A 33 16.61 13.76 11.12
CA GLY A 33 16.39 13.84 9.69
C GLY A 33 15.50 15.00 9.25
N ILE A 34 15.28 15.07 7.97
CA ILE A 34 14.26 15.95 7.36
C ILE A 34 13.09 15.09 6.97
N MET A 35 11.92 15.40 7.49
CA MET A 35 10.69 14.68 7.20
C MET A 35 9.83 15.43 6.19
N GLY A 36 9.02 14.68 5.44
CA GLY A 36 8.08 15.23 4.48
C GLY A 36 7.01 14.22 4.09
N GLN A 37 6.09 14.66 3.27
CA GLN A 37 5.07 13.81 2.67
C GLN A 37 5.34 13.61 1.19
N VAL A 38 5.24 12.36 0.74
CA VAL A 38 5.35 12.00 -0.68
C VAL A 38 3.96 11.87 -1.27
N ILE A 39 3.67 12.62 -2.31
CA ILE A 39 2.48 12.46 -3.14
C ILE A 39 2.90 11.58 -4.31
N SER A 40 2.67 10.28 -4.19
CA SER A 40 3.21 9.27 -5.11
C SER A 40 2.52 9.23 -6.46
N VAL A 41 1.25 9.65 -6.56
CA VAL A 41 0.49 9.66 -7.83
C VAL A 41 -0.03 11.05 -8.14
N GLY A 42 -0.86 11.60 -7.27
CA GLY A 42 -1.47 12.91 -7.43
C GLY A 42 -2.23 13.33 -6.17
N LYS A 43 -2.37 14.63 -5.98
CA LYS A 43 -3.08 15.16 -4.80
C LYS A 43 -4.54 14.71 -4.82
N GLY A 44 -5.00 14.10 -3.71
CA GLY A 44 -6.36 13.61 -3.56
C GLY A 44 -6.62 12.24 -4.22
N ILE A 45 -5.59 11.60 -4.77
CA ILE A 45 -5.68 10.25 -5.35
C ILE A 45 -5.13 9.26 -4.31
N ALA A 46 -5.96 8.30 -3.90
CA ALA A 46 -5.51 7.16 -3.12
C ALA A 46 -4.83 6.16 -4.07
N PRO A 47 -3.50 6.02 -4.02
CA PRO A 47 -2.78 5.18 -4.97
C PRO A 47 -2.90 3.70 -4.60
N GLU A 48 -3.02 2.85 -5.60
CA GLU A 48 -2.68 1.44 -5.46
C GLU A 48 -1.16 1.30 -5.28
N SER A 49 -0.74 0.30 -4.54
CA SER A 49 0.68 0.16 -4.14
C SER A 49 1.63 0.02 -5.34
N ASP A 50 1.22 -0.65 -6.40
CA ASP A 50 1.99 -0.83 -7.63
C ASP A 50 2.19 0.50 -8.35
N ILE A 51 1.14 1.30 -8.57
CA ILE A 51 1.24 2.63 -9.17
C ILE A 51 2.16 3.52 -8.34
N ALA A 52 1.99 3.51 -7.01
CA ALA A 52 2.82 4.28 -6.12
C ALA A 52 4.30 3.90 -6.24
N VAL A 53 4.61 2.60 -6.29
CA VAL A 53 5.98 2.09 -6.43
C VAL A 53 6.57 2.48 -7.79
N PHE A 54 5.84 2.31 -8.89
CA PHE A 54 6.33 2.72 -10.22
C PHE A 54 6.67 4.21 -10.27
N ASN A 55 5.80 5.06 -9.72
CA ASN A 55 6.04 6.50 -9.68
C ASN A 55 7.24 6.86 -8.78
N MET A 56 7.41 6.21 -7.63
CA MET A 56 8.56 6.41 -6.75
C MET A 56 9.87 5.96 -7.39
N LEU A 57 9.83 4.97 -8.28
CA LEU A 57 10.99 4.54 -9.07
C LEU A 57 11.27 5.45 -10.28
N GLY A 58 10.45 6.47 -10.51
CA GLY A 58 10.64 7.45 -11.58
C GLY A 58 9.91 7.14 -12.89
N TYR A 59 9.12 6.08 -12.93
CA TYR A 59 8.25 5.81 -14.07
C TYR A 59 7.02 6.71 -14.01
N LYS A 60 6.67 7.33 -15.13
CA LYS A 60 5.43 8.10 -15.26
C LYS A 60 4.29 7.14 -15.56
N PHE A 61 3.62 6.71 -14.53
CA PHE A 61 2.48 5.81 -14.62
C PHE A 61 1.19 6.62 -14.41
N GLN A 62 0.29 6.60 -15.40
CA GLN A 62 -1.00 7.25 -15.30
C GLN A 62 -2.08 6.23 -14.94
N HIS A 63 -3.17 6.69 -14.34
CA HIS A 63 -4.28 5.79 -13.98
C HIS A 63 -4.89 5.07 -15.19
N SER A 64 -4.82 5.69 -16.38
CA SER A 64 -5.23 5.06 -17.65
C SER A 64 -4.37 3.87 -18.07
N ASP A 65 -3.14 3.78 -17.56
CA ASP A 65 -2.19 2.72 -17.91
C ASP A 65 -2.31 1.52 -16.96
N TYR A 66 -3.23 1.61 -16.00
CA TYR A 66 -3.36 0.62 -14.94
C TYR A 66 -4.09 -0.63 -15.42
N ALA A 67 -3.34 -1.70 -15.60
CA ALA A 67 -3.85 -3.00 -16.02
C ALA A 67 -4.34 -3.88 -14.84
N GLY A 68 -4.17 -3.42 -13.59
CA GLY A 68 -4.55 -4.17 -12.40
C GLY A 68 -3.42 -5.01 -11.80
N ARG A 69 -3.50 -5.21 -10.48
CA ARG A 69 -2.46 -5.93 -9.71
C ARG A 69 -2.29 -7.38 -10.14
N GLY A 70 -3.37 -8.03 -10.60
CA GLY A 70 -3.32 -9.40 -11.12
C GLY A 70 -2.41 -9.54 -12.33
N VAL A 71 -2.46 -8.58 -13.27
CA VAL A 71 -1.60 -8.56 -14.46
C VAL A 71 -0.14 -8.36 -14.07
N ILE A 72 0.13 -7.38 -13.20
CA ILE A 72 1.50 -7.08 -12.76
C ILE A 72 2.14 -8.26 -12.03
N GLU A 73 1.39 -8.92 -11.14
CA GLU A 73 1.87 -10.11 -10.43
C GLU A 73 2.07 -11.29 -11.38
N ALA A 74 1.13 -11.54 -12.30
CA ALA A 74 1.24 -12.63 -13.28
C ALA A 74 2.53 -12.50 -14.12
N ILE A 75 2.80 -11.31 -14.64
CA ILE A 75 4.02 -11.02 -15.40
C ILE A 75 5.25 -11.13 -14.51
N GLY A 76 5.19 -10.59 -13.28
CA GLY A 76 6.32 -10.56 -12.35
C GLY A 76 6.80 -11.93 -11.91
N ILE A 77 5.92 -12.93 -11.80
CA ILE A 77 6.25 -14.32 -11.45
C ILE A 77 6.39 -15.23 -12.67
N GLY A 78 6.30 -14.67 -13.87
CA GLY A 78 6.55 -15.42 -15.11
C GLY A 78 5.40 -16.33 -15.55
N ILE A 79 4.16 -16.03 -15.19
CA ILE A 79 2.99 -16.69 -15.76
C ILE A 79 2.90 -16.34 -17.24
N ASP A 80 2.64 -17.34 -18.10
CA ASP A 80 2.39 -17.13 -19.53
C ASP A 80 1.03 -16.43 -19.72
N PHE A 81 1.06 -15.10 -19.60
CA PHE A 81 -0.10 -14.21 -19.67
C PHE A 81 -0.10 -13.50 -21.01
N LYS A 82 -1.22 -13.49 -21.71
CA LYS A 82 -1.36 -12.96 -23.07
C LYS A 82 -2.50 -11.94 -23.16
N ASP A 83 -2.46 -11.13 -24.21
CA ASP A 83 -3.55 -10.20 -24.50
C ASP A 83 -4.89 -10.95 -24.65
N GLY A 84 -5.87 -10.49 -23.90
CA GLY A 84 -7.19 -11.11 -23.81
C GLY A 84 -7.38 -12.05 -22.61
N ASP A 85 -6.32 -12.40 -21.89
CA ASP A 85 -6.41 -13.16 -20.64
C ASP A 85 -6.89 -12.29 -19.48
N LEU A 86 -7.59 -12.89 -18.53
CA LEU A 86 -7.99 -12.25 -17.28
C LEU A 86 -7.10 -12.72 -16.14
N ALA A 87 -6.30 -11.82 -15.57
CA ALA A 87 -5.50 -12.09 -14.41
C ALA A 87 -6.18 -11.54 -13.14
N LEU A 88 -6.48 -12.41 -12.20
CA LEU A 88 -7.05 -12.06 -10.90
C LEU A 88 -6.06 -12.36 -9.79
N ARG A 89 -5.90 -11.40 -8.87
CA ARG A 89 -5.19 -11.63 -7.62
C ARG A 89 -6.16 -12.17 -6.58
N GLY A 90 -5.83 -13.30 -5.98
CA GLY A 90 -6.57 -13.89 -4.87
C GLY A 90 -5.75 -13.91 -3.59
N ASN A 91 -6.40 -13.78 -2.44
CA ASN A 91 -5.82 -14.02 -1.14
C ASN A 91 -6.51 -15.23 -0.51
N PHE A 92 -5.74 -16.07 0.19
CA PHE A 92 -6.30 -17.11 1.03
C PHE A 92 -6.90 -16.49 2.29
N ALA A 93 -8.02 -17.02 2.74
CA ALA A 93 -8.65 -16.62 3.99
C ALA A 93 -9.18 -17.86 4.73
N THR A 94 -9.17 -17.81 6.05
CA THR A 94 -9.87 -18.77 6.90
C THR A 94 -11.23 -18.20 7.25
N LEU A 95 -12.24 -19.04 7.18
CA LEU A 95 -13.61 -18.67 7.52
C LEU A 95 -14.06 -19.43 8.76
N ASP A 96 -14.90 -18.81 9.59
CA ASP A 96 -15.64 -19.49 10.62
C ASP A 96 -16.87 -20.25 10.05
N ASP A 97 -17.61 -20.93 10.94
CA ASP A 97 -18.78 -21.71 10.53
C ASP A 97 -19.94 -20.86 9.97
N GLU A 98 -19.90 -19.55 10.19
CA GLU A 98 -20.87 -18.58 9.69
C GLU A 98 -20.41 -17.94 8.34
N GLY A 99 -19.23 -18.32 7.84
CA GLY A 99 -18.64 -17.80 6.61
C GLY A 99 -17.98 -16.43 6.74
N LYS A 100 -17.66 -16.01 7.96
CA LYS A 100 -16.95 -14.77 8.24
C LYS A 100 -15.44 -15.01 8.28
N ILE A 101 -14.67 -14.08 7.75
CA ILE A 101 -13.20 -14.13 7.77
C ILE A 101 -12.69 -13.96 9.20
N ILE A 102 -11.81 -14.87 9.63
CA ILE A 102 -11.12 -14.88 10.93
C ILE A 102 -9.62 -14.74 10.77
#